data_0b4f05e32555fc194df1b43f91d695ae
#
_entry.id   0b4f05e32555fc194df1b43f91d695ae
#
_cell.length_a   1.000
_cell.length_b   1.000
_cell.length_c   1.000
_cell.angle_alpha   90.00
_cell.angle_beta   90.00
_cell.angle_gamma   90.00
#
_symmetry.space_group_name_H-M   'P 1'
#
loop_
_entity.id
_entity.type
_entity.pdbx_description
1 polymer ?
#
loop_
_entity_poly.entity_id
_entity_poly.type
_entity_poly.pdbx_seq_one_letter_code
_entity_poly.pdbx_strand_id
1 'polypeptide(L)' 'MRRLDEYKQHAKDCRALAAKVTRPDDKLALEEIAKAWEKVVALRERDLHEADD' A
#
# COMPACT_ATOMS: atom_id res chain seq x y z
N MET A 1 15.57 -0.80 9.84
CA MET A 1 14.13 -1.00 9.93
C MET A 1 13.49 -0.85 8.57
N ARG A 2 12.75 -1.86 8.17
CA ARG A 2 12.26 -1.89 6.82
C ARG A 2 10.74 -2.02 6.70
N ARG A 3 10.05 -1.72 7.80
CA ARG A 3 8.60 -1.86 7.79
C ARG A 3 7.94 -0.97 6.75
N LEU A 4 8.45 0.25 6.60
CA LEU A 4 7.88 1.16 5.63
C LEU A 4 8.09 0.64 4.21
N ASP A 5 9.28 0.11 3.94
CA ASP A 5 9.56 -0.48 2.65
C ASP A 5 8.64 -1.67 2.36
N GLU A 6 8.37 -2.47 3.39
CA GLU A 6 7.47 -3.61 3.25
C GLU A 6 6.05 -3.15 2.93
N TYR A 7 5.60 -2.10 3.61
CA TYR A 7 4.26 -1.56 3.33
C TYR A 7 4.18 -1.03 1.90
N LYS A 8 5.21 -0.35 1.45
CA LYS A 8 5.25 0.14 0.07
C LYS A 8 5.22 -1.03 -0.92
N GLN A 9 5.94 -2.09 -0.60
CA GLN A 9 5.97 -3.26 -1.46
C GLN A 9 4.60 -3.94 -1.50
N HIS A 10 3.91 -4.01 -0.36
CA HIS A 10 2.55 -4.57 -0.34
C HIS A 10 1.62 -3.78 -1.25
N ALA A 11 1.72 -2.46 -1.22
CA ALA A 11 0.89 -1.62 -2.08
C ALA A 11 1.18 -1.92 -3.54
N LYS A 12 2.45 -2.02 -3.90
CA LYS A 12 2.83 -2.34 -5.27
C LYS A 12 2.35 -3.72 -5.69
N ASP A 13 2.48 -4.69 -4.78
CA ASP A 13 2.04 -6.05 -5.08
C ASP A 13 0.54 -6.09 -5.34
N CYS A 14 -0.22 -5.37 -4.52
CA CYS A 14 -1.67 -5.33 -4.70
C CYS A 14 -2.04 -4.71 -6.05
N ARG A 15 -1.35 -3.64 -6.45
CA ARG A 15 -1.63 -3.02 -7.73
C ARG A 15 -1.22 -3.93 -8.88
N ALA A 16 -0.12 -4.65 -8.74
CA ALA A 16 0.31 -5.59 -9.76
C ALA A 16 -0.72 -6.71 -9.93
N LEU A 17 -1.24 -7.22 -8.81
CA LEU A 17 -2.27 -8.24 -8.86
C LEU A 17 -3.54 -7.71 -9.49
N ALA A 18 -3.91 -6.47 -9.15
CA ALA A 18 -5.10 -5.86 -9.72
C ALA A 18 -4.99 -5.76 -11.24
N ALA A 19 -3.79 -5.49 -11.73
CA ALA A 19 -3.58 -5.39 -13.17
C ALA A 19 -3.73 -6.73 -13.87
N LYS A 20 -3.46 -7.83 -13.16
CA LYS A 20 -3.54 -9.17 -13.73
C LYS A 20 -4.93 -9.78 -13.63
N VAL A 21 -5.72 -9.29 -12.70
CA VAL A 21 -7.05 -9.83 -12.47
C VAL A 21 -8.00 -9.32 -13.54
N THR A 22 -8.83 -10.22 -14.06
CA THR A 22 -9.79 -9.87 -15.10
C THR A 22 -11.17 -9.55 -14.54
N ARG A 23 -11.50 -10.06 -13.35
CA ARG A 23 -12.82 -9.85 -12.78
C ARG A 23 -12.89 -8.47 -12.11
N PRO A 24 -13.89 -7.66 -12.48
CA PRO A 24 -13.98 -6.30 -11.94
C PRO A 24 -14.08 -6.24 -10.42
N ASP A 25 -14.82 -7.17 -9.83
CA ASP A 25 -15.00 -7.19 -8.38
C ASP A 25 -13.68 -7.43 -7.67
N ASP A 26 -12.92 -8.41 -8.17
CA ASP A 26 -11.62 -8.72 -7.58
C ASP A 26 -10.65 -7.57 -7.78
N LYS A 27 -10.70 -6.96 -8.94
CA LYS A 27 -9.83 -5.82 -9.21
C LYS A 27 -10.10 -4.68 -8.25
N LEU A 28 -11.37 -4.37 -8.03
CA LEU A 28 -11.74 -3.31 -7.10
C LEU A 28 -11.27 -3.63 -5.69
N ALA A 29 -11.43 -4.88 -5.27
CA ALA A 29 -10.99 -5.28 -3.93
C ALA A 29 -9.50 -5.07 -3.76
N LEU A 30 -8.71 -5.48 -4.76
CA LEU A 30 -7.27 -5.32 -4.70
C LEU A 30 -6.86 -3.86 -4.71
N GLU A 31 -7.55 -3.05 -5.50
CA GLU A 31 -7.27 -1.63 -5.54
C GLU A 31 -7.57 -0.97 -4.20
N GLU A 32 -8.64 -1.39 -3.54
CA GLU A 32 -8.97 -0.86 -2.22
C GLU A 32 -7.91 -1.23 -1.20
N ILE A 33 -7.40 -2.46 -1.26
CA ILE A 33 -6.33 -2.89 -0.37
C ILE A 33 -5.08 -2.07 -0.65
N ALA A 34 -4.75 -1.84 -1.91
CA ALA A 34 -3.59 -1.04 -2.26
C ALA A 34 -3.71 0.38 -1.71
N LYS A 35 -4.89 0.97 -1.82
CA LYS A 35 -5.13 2.31 -1.27
C LYS A 35 -4.94 2.33 0.23
N ALA A 36 -5.42 1.28 0.92
CA ALA A 36 -5.25 1.18 2.37
C ALA A 36 -3.77 1.13 2.73
N TRP A 37 -2.99 0.34 2.00
CA TRP A 37 -1.55 0.29 2.25
C TRP A 37 -0.88 1.62 2.00
N GLU A 38 -1.27 2.31 0.93
CA GLU A 38 -0.71 3.62 0.64
C GLU A 38 -1.03 4.63 1.74
N LYS A 39 -2.22 4.53 2.28
CA LYS A 39 -2.60 5.40 3.40
C LYS A 39 -1.75 5.11 4.63
N VAL A 40 -1.53 3.84 4.92
CA VAL A 40 -0.67 3.45 6.04
C VAL A 40 0.73 3.97 5.83
N VAL A 41 1.25 3.85 4.62
CA VAL A 41 2.58 4.37 4.29
C VAL A 41 2.66 5.87 4.58
N ALA A 42 1.68 6.61 4.10
CA ALA A 42 1.67 8.05 4.31
C ALA A 42 1.64 8.42 5.78
N LEU A 43 0.81 7.71 6.57
CA LEU A 43 0.73 7.96 8.00
C LEU A 43 2.04 7.62 8.70
N ARG A 44 2.67 6.52 8.32
CA ARG A 44 3.92 6.12 8.93
C ARG A 44 5.05 7.08 8.58
N GLU A 45 5.05 7.57 7.34
CA GLU A 45 6.06 8.54 6.95
C GLU A 45 5.93 9.82 7.76
N ARG A 46 4.70 10.24 8.01
CA ARG A 46 4.48 11.41 8.86
C ARG A 46 4.99 11.19 10.27
N ASP A 47 4.67 10.04 10.85
CA ASP A 47 5.10 9.72 12.21
C ASP A 47 6.62 9.67 12.29
N LEU A 48 7.26 9.02 11.33
CA LEU A 48 8.71 8.93 11.33
C LEU A 48 9.34 10.30 11.18
N HIS A 49 8.76 11.12 10.36
CA HIS A 49 9.28 12.47 10.13
C HIS A 49 9.19 13.29 11.42
N GLU A 50 8.08 13.18 12.11
CA GLU A 50 7.88 13.89 13.37
C GLU A 50 8.80 13.34 14.45
N ALA A 51 8.98 12.03 14.47
CA ALA A 51 9.83 11.40 15.48
C ALA A 51 11.29 11.77 15.28
N ASP A 52 11.70 12.02 14.08
CA ASP A 52 13.09 12.39 13.80
C ASP A 52 13.42 13.80 14.27
N ASP A 53 12.43 14.60 14.44
CA ASP A 53 12.62 15.96 14.93
C ASP A 53 12.94 15.95 16.43
#